data_adbbe19146854fad6de10fbeb8485b43
#
_entry.id   adbbe19146854fad6de10fbeb8485b43
#
_cell.length_a   1.000
_cell.length_b   1.000
_cell.length_c   1.000
_cell.angle_alpha   90.00
_cell.angle_beta   90.00
_cell.angle_gamma   90.00
#
_symmetry.space_group_name_H-M   'P 1'
#
loop_
_entity.id
_entity.type
_entity.pdbx_description
1 polymer ?
#
loop_
_entity_poly.entity_id
_entity_poly.type
_entity_poly.pdbx_seq_one_letter_code
_entity_poly.pdbx_strand_id
1 'polypeptide(L)'
;MSLPNKHYGELKDSYLFFNIAQKVKKYQAEHPDKKIYRLGIGDVSLPLCDAVIKALHQGVDDQANKDSFHGYMPECGAPFLREKIAEYYNKRGVDITSDEAFVSSGASDELGDIIDMFDKNTSVLIMEPAYPAYVDANIMAGKKIYHLPTGSDEGFLPTPKSAEKEGIKADVIYICSPNNPTGAVYSKEGLKEWVDYANANDSVILFDAAYEAFIEDDKLPKSIFEIEGARTCAIEICSLSKTAGFTGTRLGYTIIPATLERDGMNFNAMWVRNRTTKTNGVSYIIQRGGAAVFTDEGQKQIHENINIYKNNAKTIMQALDAVGIWYCGGKNAPYVWMKCPDGMGSWEFFDYLLENIQVVGTPGEGFGKCGEGYFRFSSFGSPEDTAEAAERIKNLLKK
;
A
#
# COMPACT_ATOMS: atom_id res chain seq x y z
N MET A 1 31.98 -23.49 3.49
CA MET A 1 30.68 -23.95 2.94
C MET A 1 29.74 -22.76 3.02
N SER A 2 29.20 -22.27 1.90
CA SER A 2 28.19 -21.22 1.91
C SER A 2 26.84 -21.83 2.32
N LEU A 3 26.15 -21.21 3.26
CA LEU A 3 24.83 -21.66 3.73
C LEU A 3 23.77 -20.69 3.18
N PRO A 4 22.64 -21.19 2.65
CA PRO A 4 21.51 -20.34 2.32
C PRO A 4 20.88 -19.73 3.58
N ASN A 5 20.16 -18.63 3.40
CA ASN A 5 19.36 -18.06 4.48
C ASN A 5 18.20 -19.03 4.81
N LYS A 6 18.27 -19.63 6.02
CA LYS A 6 17.32 -20.65 6.47
C LYS A 6 15.88 -20.13 6.61
N HIS A 7 15.69 -18.84 6.82
CA HIS A 7 14.38 -18.22 6.99
C HIS A 7 13.51 -18.27 5.72
N TYR A 8 14.12 -18.46 4.52
CA TYR A 8 13.34 -18.72 3.32
C TYR A 8 12.52 -20.01 3.40
N GLY A 9 12.93 -20.99 4.22
CA GLY A 9 12.17 -22.21 4.49
C GLY A 9 10.96 -22.01 5.42
N GLU A 10 10.83 -20.84 6.02
CA GLU A 10 9.69 -20.47 6.90
C GLU A 10 8.55 -19.76 6.13
N LEU A 11 8.81 -19.36 4.86
CA LEU A 11 7.80 -18.78 3.99
C LEU A 11 6.73 -19.81 3.63
N LYS A 12 5.49 -19.36 3.43
CA LYS A 12 4.43 -20.22 2.86
C LYS A 12 4.86 -20.70 1.46
N ASP A 13 4.49 -21.92 1.10
CA ASP A 13 4.87 -22.56 -0.17
C ASP A 13 4.47 -21.77 -1.43
N SER A 14 3.47 -20.89 -1.32
CA SER A 14 3.04 -20.05 -2.43
C SER A 14 2.49 -18.71 -1.98
N TYR A 15 2.87 -17.67 -2.71
CA TYR A 15 2.38 -16.31 -2.52
C TYR A 15 0.90 -16.20 -2.99
N LEU A 16 0.04 -15.54 -2.20
CA LEU A 16 -1.40 -15.39 -2.44
C LEU A 16 -1.77 -15.12 -3.91
N PHE A 17 -1.16 -14.07 -4.49
CA PHE A 17 -1.49 -13.64 -5.85
C PHE A 17 -1.05 -14.62 -6.93
N PHE A 18 -0.03 -15.45 -6.65
CA PHE A 18 0.38 -16.53 -7.54
C PHE A 18 -0.70 -17.63 -7.59
N ASN A 19 -1.25 -18.03 -6.45
CA ASN A 19 -2.32 -19.05 -6.39
C ASN A 19 -3.57 -18.59 -7.15
N ILE A 20 -3.98 -17.33 -6.95
CA ILE A 20 -5.09 -16.74 -7.70
C ILE A 20 -4.82 -16.80 -9.20
N ALA A 21 -3.63 -16.39 -9.64
CA ALA A 21 -3.26 -16.40 -11.05
C ALA A 21 -3.28 -17.81 -11.65
N GLN A 22 -2.83 -18.84 -10.91
CA GLN A 22 -2.86 -20.23 -11.36
C GLN A 22 -4.30 -20.75 -11.50
N LYS A 23 -5.17 -20.51 -10.51
CA LYS A 23 -6.60 -20.91 -10.59
C LYS A 23 -7.29 -20.24 -11.78
N VAL A 24 -7.09 -18.94 -11.95
CA VAL A 24 -7.68 -18.18 -13.07
C VAL A 24 -7.16 -18.68 -14.42
N LYS A 25 -5.86 -18.97 -14.54
CA LYS A 25 -5.26 -19.51 -15.76
C LYS A 25 -5.84 -20.89 -16.12
N LYS A 26 -6.00 -21.75 -15.12
CA LYS A 26 -6.62 -23.08 -15.29
C LYS A 26 -8.05 -22.93 -15.79
N TYR A 27 -8.88 -22.14 -15.12
CA TYR A 27 -10.26 -21.90 -15.51
C TYR A 27 -10.38 -21.33 -16.93
N GLN A 28 -9.54 -20.36 -17.31
CA GLN A 28 -9.53 -19.76 -18.63
C GLN A 28 -9.13 -20.76 -19.73
N ALA A 29 -8.24 -21.73 -19.43
CA ALA A 29 -7.88 -22.80 -20.36
C ALA A 29 -9.04 -23.78 -20.61
N GLU A 30 -9.85 -24.04 -19.59
CA GLU A 30 -11.03 -24.91 -19.66
C GLU A 30 -12.24 -24.18 -20.28
N HIS A 31 -12.27 -22.84 -20.22
CA HIS A 31 -13.36 -21.97 -20.68
C HIS A 31 -12.84 -20.78 -21.51
N PRO A 32 -12.26 -21.02 -22.70
CA PRO A 32 -11.56 -19.98 -23.48
C PRO A 32 -12.48 -18.86 -24.01
N ASP A 33 -13.77 -19.13 -24.14
CA ASP A 33 -14.81 -18.21 -24.60
C ASP A 33 -15.42 -17.34 -23.51
N LYS A 34 -15.15 -17.63 -22.23
CA LYS A 34 -15.70 -16.86 -21.11
C LYS A 34 -14.79 -15.70 -20.73
N LYS A 35 -15.35 -14.49 -20.68
CA LYS A 35 -14.67 -13.30 -20.16
C LYS A 35 -14.63 -13.34 -18.63
N ILE A 36 -13.45 -13.15 -18.05
CA ILE A 36 -13.23 -13.06 -16.60
C ILE A 36 -13.16 -11.59 -16.18
N TYR A 37 -13.98 -11.21 -15.20
CA TYR A 37 -14.04 -9.88 -14.60
C TYR A 37 -13.14 -9.84 -13.36
N ARG A 38 -12.08 -9.01 -13.42
CA ARG A 38 -10.99 -9.01 -12.43
C ARG A 38 -11.15 -7.87 -11.45
N LEU A 39 -11.73 -8.14 -10.28
CA LEU A 39 -11.85 -7.21 -9.15
C LEU A 39 -10.89 -7.57 -7.99
N GLY A 40 -9.88 -8.41 -8.22
CA GLY A 40 -8.97 -8.86 -7.15
C GLY A 40 -7.59 -8.22 -7.20
N ILE A 41 -7.15 -7.73 -8.36
CA ILE A 41 -5.80 -7.23 -8.55
C ILE A 41 -5.68 -5.81 -8.01
N GLY A 42 -4.63 -5.58 -7.22
CA GLY A 42 -4.26 -4.24 -6.76
C GLY A 42 -3.48 -3.46 -7.83
N ASP A 43 -3.65 -3.75 -9.11
CA ASP A 43 -3.02 -3.02 -10.21
C ASP A 43 -4.01 -2.04 -10.84
N VAL A 44 -3.51 -0.84 -11.17
CA VAL A 44 -4.33 0.20 -11.80
C VAL A 44 -4.57 -0.14 -13.28
N SER A 45 -5.74 0.23 -13.81
CA SER A 45 -6.13 -0.03 -15.20
C SER A 45 -6.07 1.19 -16.10
N LEU A 46 -6.02 2.39 -15.53
CA LEU A 46 -5.93 3.63 -16.29
C LEU A 46 -4.48 3.95 -16.67
N PRO A 47 -4.24 4.54 -17.84
CA PRO A 47 -2.91 4.97 -18.25
C PRO A 47 -2.38 6.11 -17.35
N LEU A 48 -1.08 6.35 -17.42
CA LEU A 48 -0.46 7.55 -16.85
C LEU A 48 -1.12 8.80 -17.46
N CYS A 49 -1.35 9.81 -16.63
CA CYS A 49 -1.95 11.06 -17.10
C CYS A 49 -1.03 11.86 -18.04
N ASP A 50 -1.61 12.73 -18.85
CA ASP A 50 -0.90 13.47 -19.89
C ASP A 50 0.27 14.31 -19.36
N ALA A 51 0.11 14.94 -18.19
CA ALA A 51 1.17 15.71 -17.56
C ALA A 51 2.41 14.85 -17.27
N VAL A 52 2.19 13.63 -16.77
CA VAL A 52 3.26 12.64 -16.50
C VAL A 52 3.89 12.16 -17.79
N ILE A 53 3.09 11.77 -18.80
CA ILE A 53 3.59 11.31 -20.10
C ILE A 53 4.44 12.38 -20.77
N LYS A 54 3.99 13.64 -20.78
CA LYS A 54 4.75 14.76 -21.33
C LYS A 54 6.10 14.95 -20.61
N ALA A 55 6.13 14.83 -19.30
CA ALA A 55 7.36 14.95 -18.52
C ALA A 55 8.32 13.77 -18.74
N LEU A 56 7.80 12.56 -18.95
CA LEU A 56 8.62 11.40 -19.31
C LEU A 56 9.27 11.59 -20.68
N HIS A 57 8.52 12.06 -21.70
CA HIS A 57 9.06 12.38 -23.04
C HIS A 57 10.15 13.46 -22.95
N GLN A 58 9.92 14.53 -22.19
CA GLN A 58 10.94 15.55 -21.96
C GLN A 58 12.20 14.95 -21.32
N GLY A 59 12.03 14.04 -20.35
CA GLY A 59 13.16 13.34 -19.72
C GLY A 59 13.96 12.47 -20.71
N VAL A 60 13.30 11.88 -21.71
CA VAL A 60 13.97 11.15 -22.80
C VAL A 60 14.73 12.10 -23.72
N ASP A 61 14.10 13.23 -24.10
CA ASP A 61 14.73 14.26 -24.96
C ASP A 61 15.96 14.87 -24.27
N ASP A 62 15.89 15.13 -22.96
CA ASP A 62 17.02 15.62 -22.17
C ASP A 62 18.24 14.68 -22.26
N GLN A 63 18.02 13.36 -22.29
CA GLN A 63 19.10 12.38 -22.41
C GLN A 63 19.73 12.31 -23.82
N ALA A 64 19.07 12.83 -24.83
CA ALA A 64 19.57 12.87 -26.20
C ALA A 64 20.62 13.96 -26.44
N ASN A 65 20.72 14.95 -25.56
CA ASN A 65 21.56 16.13 -25.74
C ASN A 65 22.70 16.16 -24.72
N LYS A 66 23.92 16.48 -25.20
CA LYS A 66 25.12 16.52 -24.35
C LYS A 66 24.97 17.49 -23.17
N ASP A 67 24.30 18.62 -23.35
CA ASP A 67 24.19 19.69 -22.34
C ASP A 67 23.11 19.41 -21.28
N SER A 68 22.17 18.49 -21.56
CA SER A 68 21.08 18.09 -20.67
C SER A 68 21.14 16.62 -20.25
N PHE A 69 22.17 15.89 -20.70
CA PHE A 69 22.38 14.49 -20.31
C PHE A 69 22.65 14.36 -18.81
N HIS A 70 21.99 13.41 -18.19
CA HIS A 70 22.19 13.02 -16.80
C HIS A 70 22.77 11.60 -16.70
N GLY A 71 23.87 11.44 -15.99
CA GLY A 71 24.43 10.15 -15.58
C GLY A 71 23.68 9.57 -14.38
N TYR A 72 24.41 8.96 -13.44
CA TYR A 72 23.81 8.49 -12.19
C TYR A 72 23.14 9.63 -11.45
N MET A 73 21.90 9.40 -11.05
CA MET A 73 21.17 10.35 -10.20
C MET A 73 21.62 10.23 -8.75
N PRO A 74 21.43 11.28 -7.94
CA PRO A 74 21.65 11.16 -6.48
C PRO A 74 20.86 9.97 -5.91
N GLU A 75 21.50 9.19 -5.06
CA GLU A 75 20.95 7.94 -4.53
C GLU A 75 19.69 8.16 -3.68
N CYS A 76 19.57 9.31 -3.04
CA CYS A 76 18.40 9.73 -2.27
C CYS A 76 17.29 10.35 -3.14
N GLY A 77 17.52 10.50 -4.45
CA GLY A 77 16.61 11.15 -5.39
C GLY A 77 17.04 12.53 -5.85
N ALA A 78 16.54 12.94 -7.01
CA ALA A 78 16.84 14.23 -7.61
C ALA A 78 16.30 15.39 -6.75
N PRO A 79 17.06 16.48 -6.55
CA PRO A 79 16.60 17.64 -5.78
C PRO A 79 15.26 18.19 -6.26
N PHE A 80 15.06 18.31 -7.57
CA PHE A 80 13.82 18.84 -8.15
C PHE A 80 12.57 18.02 -7.75
N LEU A 81 12.69 16.70 -7.51
CA LEU A 81 11.58 15.85 -7.09
C LEU A 81 11.41 15.88 -5.59
N ARG A 82 12.52 15.80 -4.83
CA ARG A 82 12.50 15.86 -3.36
C ARG A 82 11.90 17.20 -2.85
N GLU A 83 12.24 18.32 -3.50
CA GLU A 83 11.65 19.63 -3.22
C GLU A 83 10.15 19.65 -3.47
N LYS A 84 9.68 19.08 -4.58
CA LYS A 84 8.24 18.99 -4.87
C LYS A 84 7.48 18.09 -3.90
N ILE A 85 8.09 17.01 -3.45
CA ILE A 85 7.52 16.17 -2.38
C ILE A 85 7.39 17.02 -1.10
N ALA A 86 8.43 17.71 -0.68
CA ALA A 86 8.38 18.58 0.50
C ALA A 86 7.30 19.68 0.35
N GLU A 87 7.22 20.36 -0.81
CA GLU A 87 6.16 21.33 -1.11
C GLU A 87 4.75 20.74 -0.98
N TYR A 88 4.56 19.48 -1.42
CA TYR A 88 3.27 18.79 -1.35
C TYR A 88 2.80 18.58 0.11
N TYR A 89 3.73 18.25 1.02
CA TYR A 89 3.44 18.15 2.46
C TYR A 89 3.20 19.52 3.08
N ASN A 90 4.06 20.50 2.79
CA ASN A 90 3.98 21.86 3.35
C ASN A 90 2.67 22.58 2.96
N LYS A 91 2.16 22.39 1.74
CA LYS A 91 0.84 22.88 1.31
C LYS A 91 -0.32 22.33 2.17
N ARG A 92 -0.13 21.18 2.81
CA ARG A 92 -1.11 20.55 3.72
C ARG A 92 -0.85 20.87 5.20
N GLY A 93 0.10 21.75 5.50
CA GLY A 93 0.46 22.13 6.86
C GLY A 93 1.37 21.14 7.59
N VAL A 94 1.99 20.21 6.85
CA VAL A 94 2.94 19.24 7.38
C VAL A 94 4.36 19.69 7.03
N ASP A 95 5.15 20.06 8.05
CA ASP A 95 6.51 20.59 7.87
C ASP A 95 7.49 19.46 7.55
N ILE A 96 7.81 19.30 6.27
CA ILE A 96 8.80 18.35 5.74
C ILE A 96 9.81 19.11 4.88
N THR A 97 11.08 18.81 5.07
CA THR A 97 12.16 19.33 4.24
C THR A 97 12.52 18.35 3.11
N SER A 98 13.14 18.84 2.05
CA SER A 98 13.61 17.98 0.95
C SER A 98 14.64 16.94 1.43
N ASP A 99 15.38 17.21 2.51
CA ASP A 99 16.38 16.28 3.06
C ASP A 99 15.75 15.11 3.85
N GLU A 100 14.45 15.20 4.13
CA GLU A 100 13.68 14.14 4.76
C GLU A 100 12.92 13.26 3.74
N ALA A 101 12.91 13.66 2.47
CA ALA A 101 12.25 12.93 1.38
C ALA A 101 13.27 12.10 0.57
N PHE A 102 13.03 10.80 0.45
CA PHE A 102 13.88 9.84 -0.25
C PHE A 102 13.12 9.17 -1.37
N VAL A 103 13.61 9.27 -2.60
CA VAL A 103 12.96 8.70 -3.80
C VAL A 103 13.38 7.25 -4.00
N SER A 104 12.43 6.39 -4.35
CA SER A 104 12.64 4.96 -4.52
C SER A 104 11.95 4.38 -5.77
N SER A 105 12.26 3.13 -6.10
CA SER A 105 11.61 2.37 -7.18
C SER A 105 10.22 1.84 -6.78
N GLY A 106 9.66 2.34 -5.70
CA GLY A 106 8.32 1.99 -5.22
C GLY A 106 8.30 1.48 -3.78
N ALA A 107 7.15 1.61 -3.11
CA ALA A 107 6.99 1.26 -1.70
C ALA A 107 7.38 -0.18 -1.35
N SER A 108 7.19 -1.15 -2.26
CA SER A 108 7.56 -2.55 -1.99
C SER A 108 9.07 -2.73 -1.84
N ASP A 109 9.88 -2.01 -2.62
CA ASP A 109 11.34 -2.05 -2.50
C ASP A 109 11.78 -1.41 -1.18
N GLU A 110 11.16 -0.27 -0.83
CA GLU A 110 11.40 0.42 0.44
C GLU A 110 11.06 -0.46 1.65
N LEU A 111 9.90 -1.13 1.63
CA LEU A 111 9.47 -2.04 2.69
C LEU A 111 10.44 -3.21 2.90
N GLY A 112 11.11 -3.66 1.85
CA GLY A 112 12.16 -4.67 1.94
C GLY A 112 13.47 -4.12 2.53
N ASP A 113 13.89 -2.96 2.04
CA ASP A 113 15.19 -2.37 2.39
C ASP A 113 15.22 -1.72 3.78
N ILE A 114 14.08 -1.16 4.23
CA ILE A 114 14.00 -0.43 5.51
C ILE A 114 14.26 -1.33 6.72
N ILE A 115 13.99 -2.64 6.57
CA ILE A 115 14.21 -3.64 7.62
C ILE A 115 15.69 -3.71 8.04
N ASP A 116 16.60 -3.41 7.13
CA ASP A 116 18.04 -3.44 7.39
C ASP A 116 18.53 -2.32 8.34
N MET A 117 17.70 -1.30 8.58
CA MET A 117 18.03 -0.26 9.57
C MET A 117 17.81 -0.73 11.00
N PHE A 118 17.16 -1.85 11.20
CA PHE A 118 16.83 -2.40 12.52
C PHE A 118 17.70 -3.60 12.87
N ASP A 119 18.16 -3.69 14.12
CA ASP A 119 18.96 -4.81 14.61
C ASP A 119 18.22 -6.15 14.35
N LYS A 120 19.02 -7.22 14.16
CA LYS A 120 18.48 -8.56 13.89
C LYS A 120 17.52 -9.07 14.96
N ASN A 121 17.66 -8.63 16.21
CA ASN A 121 16.80 -9.04 17.33
C ASN A 121 15.52 -8.17 17.45
N THR A 122 15.38 -7.14 16.61
CA THR A 122 14.18 -6.28 16.58
C THR A 122 12.93 -7.11 16.32
N SER A 123 11.92 -6.90 17.13
CA SER A 123 10.59 -7.48 16.96
C SER A 123 9.67 -6.53 16.20
N VAL A 124 8.74 -7.09 15.43
CA VAL A 124 7.78 -6.33 14.65
C VAL A 124 6.35 -6.71 15.00
N LEU A 125 5.46 -5.71 15.03
CA LEU A 125 4.02 -5.87 15.18
C LEU A 125 3.36 -5.66 13.82
N ILE A 126 2.60 -6.66 13.38
CA ILE A 126 1.80 -6.60 12.16
C ILE A 126 0.33 -6.83 12.52
N MET A 127 -0.54 -5.88 12.17
CA MET A 127 -1.98 -5.94 12.42
C MET A 127 -2.64 -6.79 11.33
N GLU A 128 -3.33 -7.89 11.70
CA GLU A 128 -4.03 -8.76 10.76
C GLU A 128 -5.51 -8.39 10.62
N PRO A 129 -6.06 -8.40 9.40
CA PRO A 129 -5.45 -8.79 8.12
C PRO A 129 -4.49 -7.73 7.57
N ALA A 130 -3.41 -8.17 6.91
CA ALA A 130 -2.30 -7.34 6.46
C ALA A 130 -1.84 -7.64 5.03
N TYR A 131 -1.19 -6.68 4.39
CA TYR A 131 -0.50 -6.92 3.12
C TYR A 131 0.61 -7.97 3.32
N PRO A 132 0.60 -9.09 2.56
CA PRO A 132 1.50 -10.23 2.82
C PRO A 132 2.99 -9.89 2.81
N ALA A 133 3.38 -8.89 2.03
CA ALA A 133 4.79 -8.51 1.93
C ALA A 133 5.39 -8.03 3.27
N TYR A 134 4.59 -7.50 4.20
CA TYR A 134 5.11 -7.14 5.52
C TYR A 134 5.59 -8.38 6.28
N VAL A 135 4.81 -9.47 6.21
CA VAL A 135 5.14 -10.73 6.87
C VAL A 135 6.35 -11.37 6.21
N ASP A 136 6.29 -11.55 4.87
CA ASP A 136 7.31 -12.26 4.12
C ASP A 136 8.68 -11.57 4.21
N ALA A 137 8.74 -10.25 4.08
CA ALA A 137 9.99 -9.50 4.18
C ALA A 137 10.64 -9.62 5.58
N ASN A 138 9.84 -9.59 6.64
CA ASN A 138 10.33 -9.76 8.01
C ASN A 138 10.73 -11.21 8.31
N ILE A 139 10.05 -12.21 7.76
CA ILE A 139 10.49 -13.62 7.81
C ILE A 139 11.85 -13.78 7.14
N MET A 140 12.01 -13.28 5.89
CA MET A 140 13.28 -13.35 5.17
C MET A 140 14.43 -12.71 5.95
N ALA A 141 14.16 -11.62 6.67
CA ALA A 141 15.11 -10.94 7.54
C ALA A 141 15.34 -11.64 8.89
N GLY A 142 14.59 -12.70 9.19
CA GLY A 142 14.69 -13.43 10.47
C GLY A 142 14.20 -12.65 11.68
N LYS A 143 13.29 -11.68 11.48
CA LYS A 143 12.71 -10.89 12.57
C LYS A 143 11.65 -11.67 13.33
N LYS A 144 11.49 -11.38 14.62
CA LYS A 144 10.39 -11.89 15.43
C LYS A 144 9.12 -11.09 15.09
N ILE A 145 8.09 -11.78 14.61
CA ILE A 145 6.82 -11.17 14.21
C ILE A 145 5.77 -11.46 15.29
N TYR A 146 5.09 -10.40 15.75
CA TYR A 146 3.86 -10.47 16.51
C TYR A 146 2.70 -10.12 15.59
N HIS A 147 1.70 -10.99 15.53
CA HIS A 147 0.47 -10.76 14.80
C HIS A 147 -0.59 -10.24 15.76
N LEU A 148 -1.11 -9.03 15.51
CA LEU A 148 -2.21 -8.46 16.28
C LEU A 148 -3.52 -8.77 15.55
N PRO A 149 -4.36 -9.68 16.07
CA PRO A 149 -5.62 -9.99 15.44
C PRO A 149 -6.59 -8.81 15.53
N THR A 150 -7.34 -8.56 14.46
CA THR A 150 -8.40 -7.57 14.45
C THR A 150 -9.66 -8.09 13.77
N GLY A 151 -10.80 -7.49 14.05
CA GLY A 151 -12.09 -7.92 13.54
C GLY A 151 -13.03 -6.77 13.16
N SER A 152 -14.20 -7.14 12.68
CA SER A 152 -15.25 -6.19 12.28
C SER A 152 -15.81 -5.38 13.45
N ASP A 153 -15.75 -5.89 14.66
CA ASP A 153 -16.15 -5.23 15.90
C ASP A 153 -15.25 -4.05 16.28
N GLU A 154 -13.97 -4.10 15.88
CA GLU A 154 -13.00 -3.00 16.01
C GLU A 154 -12.84 -2.21 14.69
N GLY A 155 -13.68 -2.48 13.67
CA GLY A 155 -13.58 -1.86 12.34
C GLY A 155 -12.26 -2.16 11.62
N PHE A 156 -11.54 -3.21 12.01
CA PHE A 156 -10.18 -3.56 11.55
C PHE A 156 -9.13 -2.46 11.82
N LEU A 157 -9.33 -1.68 12.88
CA LEU A 157 -8.44 -0.60 13.32
C LEU A 157 -8.05 -0.83 14.79
N PRO A 158 -7.12 -1.77 15.07
CA PRO A 158 -6.72 -2.07 16.43
C PRO A 158 -6.04 -0.85 17.08
N THR A 159 -6.07 -0.81 18.39
CA THR A 159 -5.45 0.24 19.20
C THR A 159 -4.25 -0.32 19.99
N PRO A 160 -3.41 0.54 20.58
CA PRO A 160 -2.38 0.07 21.52
C PRO A 160 -2.93 -0.79 22.65
N LYS A 161 -4.16 -0.51 23.11
CA LYS A 161 -4.83 -1.33 24.14
C LYS A 161 -5.11 -2.76 23.67
N SER A 162 -5.41 -2.94 22.36
CA SER A 162 -5.55 -4.28 21.77
C SER A 162 -4.23 -5.05 21.85
N ALA A 163 -3.10 -4.39 21.54
CA ALA A 163 -1.77 -5.00 21.65
C ALA A 163 -1.39 -5.32 23.13
N GLU A 164 -1.67 -4.41 24.04
CA GLU A 164 -1.43 -4.60 25.47
C GLU A 164 -2.23 -5.78 26.04
N LYS A 165 -3.49 -5.93 25.62
CA LYS A 165 -4.36 -7.07 26.02
C LYS A 165 -3.79 -8.41 25.56
N GLU A 166 -3.17 -8.45 24.40
CA GLU A 166 -2.47 -9.65 23.89
C GLU A 166 -1.05 -9.80 24.46
N GLY A 167 -0.62 -8.89 25.35
CA GLY A 167 0.72 -8.90 25.94
C GLY A 167 1.83 -8.62 24.93
N ILE A 168 1.51 -7.93 23.83
CA ILE A 168 2.45 -7.64 22.76
C ILE A 168 3.13 -6.29 23.03
N LYS A 169 4.46 -6.33 23.03
CA LYS A 169 5.31 -5.15 22.91
C LYS A 169 6.31 -5.41 21.79
N ALA A 170 6.37 -4.52 20.81
CA ALA A 170 7.23 -4.64 19.64
C ALA A 170 8.04 -3.36 19.40
N ASP A 171 9.23 -3.53 18.83
CA ASP A 171 10.13 -2.42 18.53
C ASP A 171 9.70 -1.67 17.27
N VAL A 172 9.09 -2.37 16.31
CA VAL A 172 8.59 -1.78 15.06
C VAL A 172 7.12 -2.12 14.89
N ILE A 173 6.31 -1.12 14.51
CA ILE A 173 4.86 -1.23 14.36
C ILE A 173 4.49 -0.89 12.91
N TYR A 174 3.93 -1.85 12.17
CA TYR A 174 3.41 -1.60 10.83
C TYR A 174 1.98 -1.08 10.90
N ILE A 175 1.73 0.09 10.33
CA ILE A 175 0.39 0.69 10.18
C ILE A 175 0.18 1.04 8.71
N CYS A 176 -0.87 0.51 8.09
CA CYS A 176 -1.28 0.87 6.74
C CYS A 176 -2.61 1.64 6.81
N SER A 177 -2.63 2.88 6.34
CA SER A 177 -3.85 3.71 6.35
C SER A 177 -3.89 4.65 5.15
N PRO A 178 -4.87 4.47 4.25
CA PRO A 178 -5.92 3.42 4.19
C PRO A 178 -5.35 2.01 4.09
N ASN A 179 -6.00 1.07 4.79
CA ASN A 179 -5.47 -0.29 4.91
C ASN A 179 -5.73 -1.15 3.67
N ASN A 180 -4.75 -1.93 3.29
CA ASN A 180 -4.88 -3.10 2.43
C ASN A 180 -4.80 -4.36 3.32
N PRO A 181 -5.88 -5.18 3.43
CA PRO A 181 -6.99 -5.30 2.47
C PRO A 181 -8.29 -4.59 2.83
N THR A 182 -8.48 -4.11 4.05
CA THR A 182 -9.80 -3.77 4.60
C THR A 182 -10.37 -2.44 4.11
N GLY A 183 -9.54 -1.56 3.57
CA GLY A 183 -9.93 -0.20 3.23
C GLY A 183 -10.26 0.69 4.45
N ALA A 184 -10.00 0.21 5.65
CA ALA A 184 -10.19 0.98 6.89
C ALA A 184 -9.16 2.12 6.98
N VAL A 185 -9.57 3.25 7.57
CA VAL A 185 -8.74 4.46 7.70
C VAL A 185 -8.76 4.92 9.14
N TYR A 186 -7.59 5.09 9.72
CA TYR A 186 -7.47 5.64 11.07
C TYR A 186 -7.89 7.11 11.14
N SER A 187 -8.58 7.49 12.22
CA SER A 187 -8.76 8.88 12.57
C SER A 187 -7.48 9.51 13.14
N LYS A 188 -7.46 10.84 13.30
CA LYS A 188 -6.33 11.53 13.94
C LYS A 188 -6.12 11.06 15.37
N GLU A 189 -7.20 10.82 16.10
CA GLU A 189 -7.17 10.31 17.47
C GLU A 189 -6.60 8.88 17.54
N GLY A 190 -7.03 8.00 16.61
CA GLY A 190 -6.53 6.63 16.56
C GLY A 190 -5.04 6.54 16.22
N LEU A 191 -4.56 7.38 15.29
CA LEU A 191 -3.11 7.48 15.02
C LEU A 191 -2.36 8.12 16.19
N LYS A 192 -2.96 9.08 16.89
CA LYS A 192 -2.34 9.72 18.06
C LYS A 192 -2.10 8.70 19.19
N GLU A 193 -3.02 7.78 19.44
CA GLU A 193 -2.81 6.71 20.42
C GLU A 193 -1.57 5.87 20.06
N TRP A 194 -1.39 5.50 18.77
CA TRP A 194 -0.22 4.75 18.32
C TRP A 194 1.08 5.56 18.39
N VAL A 195 1.04 6.85 18.04
CA VAL A 195 2.19 7.75 18.15
C VAL A 195 2.63 7.91 19.61
N ASP A 196 1.69 8.10 20.52
CA ASP A 196 1.97 8.21 21.96
C ASP A 196 2.54 6.92 22.51
N TYR A 197 1.95 5.78 22.12
CA TYR A 197 2.46 4.46 22.49
C TYR A 197 3.89 4.24 22.00
N ALA A 198 4.16 4.56 20.73
CA ALA A 198 5.48 4.38 20.14
C ALA A 198 6.55 5.24 20.83
N ASN A 199 6.24 6.50 21.11
CA ASN A 199 7.14 7.37 21.85
C ASN A 199 7.38 6.92 23.30
N ALA A 200 6.34 6.39 23.98
CA ALA A 200 6.46 5.90 25.35
C ALA A 200 7.24 4.57 25.47
N ASN A 201 7.35 3.81 24.38
CA ASN A 201 7.98 2.49 24.34
C ASN A 201 9.27 2.43 23.50
N ASP A 202 9.76 3.59 23.00
CA ASP A 202 10.90 3.69 22.07
C ASP A 202 10.72 2.91 20.77
N SER A 203 9.47 2.59 20.41
CA SER A 203 9.14 1.90 19.17
C SER A 203 9.19 2.83 17.94
N VAL A 204 9.30 2.25 16.75
CA VAL A 204 9.23 2.97 15.47
C VAL A 204 8.02 2.52 14.68
N ILE A 205 7.20 3.46 14.21
CA ILE A 205 6.07 3.20 13.31
C ILE A 205 6.57 3.22 11.87
N LEU A 206 6.32 2.14 11.11
CA LEU A 206 6.40 2.12 9.65
C LEU A 206 4.98 2.35 9.11
N PHE A 207 4.72 3.57 8.66
CA PHE A 207 3.42 4.00 8.19
C PHE A 207 3.34 3.88 6.67
N ASP A 208 2.55 2.92 6.17
CA ASP A 208 2.31 2.75 4.73
C ASP A 208 1.13 3.62 4.29
N ALA A 209 1.43 4.69 3.55
CA ALA A 209 0.49 5.66 3.01
C ALA A 209 0.18 5.43 1.51
N ALA A 210 0.37 4.21 1.00
CA ALA A 210 0.24 3.93 -0.44
C ALA A 210 -1.12 4.29 -1.06
N TYR A 211 -2.16 4.50 -0.25
CA TYR A 211 -3.53 4.81 -0.69
C TYR A 211 -4.04 6.17 -0.20
N GLU A 212 -3.16 7.05 0.32
CA GLU A 212 -3.52 8.35 0.92
C GLU A 212 -4.36 9.22 -0.03
N ALA A 213 -4.08 9.15 -1.34
CA ALA A 213 -4.76 9.93 -2.36
C ALA A 213 -6.26 9.58 -2.51
N PHE A 214 -6.71 8.43 -1.99
CA PHE A 214 -8.11 8.01 -1.99
C PHE A 214 -8.93 8.63 -0.86
N ILE A 215 -8.29 9.21 0.16
CA ILE A 215 -8.98 9.85 1.28
C ILE A 215 -9.64 11.14 0.81
N GLU A 216 -10.98 11.20 0.92
CA GLU A 216 -11.78 12.38 0.59
C GLU A 216 -12.22 13.18 1.81
N ASP A 217 -12.34 12.51 2.96
CA ASP A 217 -12.79 13.16 4.19
C ASP A 217 -11.63 13.97 4.79
N ASP A 218 -11.74 15.30 4.74
CA ASP A 218 -10.72 16.22 5.26
C ASP A 218 -10.45 16.08 6.76
N LYS A 219 -11.30 15.33 7.50
CA LYS A 219 -11.09 15.03 8.90
C LYS A 219 -10.12 13.88 9.12
N LEU A 220 -9.91 13.04 8.10
CA LEU A 220 -9.00 11.91 8.16
C LEU A 220 -7.58 12.33 7.74
N PRO A 221 -6.55 11.87 8.47
CA PRO A 221 -5.17 12.20 8.14
C PRO A 221 -4.73 11.44 6.88
N LYS A 222 -4.01 12.14 6.00
CA LYS A 222 -3.36 11.56 4.81
C LYS A 222 -1.90 11.19 5.09
N SER A 223 -1.33 11.72 6.17
CA SER A 223 0.04 11.47 6.61
C SER A 223 0.09 11.27 8.12
N ILE A 224 0.96 10.39 8.58
CA ILE A 224 1.24 10.22 10.00
C ILE A 224 1.81 11.51 10.60
N PHE A 225 2.48 12.33 9.79
CA PHE A 225 3.10 13.59 10.23
C PHE A 225 2.09 14.73 10.46
N GLU A 226 0.81 14.51 10.18
CA GLU A 226 -0.28 15.38 10.69
C GLU A 226 -0.53 15.20 12.20
N ILE A 227 0.09 14.17 12.80
CA ILE A 227 -0.09 13.81 14.21
C ILE A 227 1.10 14.33 15.03
N GLU A 228 0.80 15.10 16.05
CA GLU A 228 1.80 15.63 16.98
C GLU A 228 2.61 14.49 17.64
N GLY A 229 3.95 14.59 17.60
CA GLY A 229 4.87 13.59 18.12
C GLY A 229 5.29 12.52 17.11
N ALA A 230 4.70 12.46 15.91
CA ALA A 230 5.05 11.44 14.92
C ALA A 230 6.49 11.57 14.39
N ARG A 231 7.02 12.80 14.31
CA ARG A 231 8.38 13.06 13.80
C ARG A 231 9.50 12.40 14.63
N THR A 232 9.20 12.00 15.85
CA THR A 232 10.16 11.34 16.75
C THR A 232 10.01 9.83 16.79
N CYS A 233 8.98 9.26 16.09
CA CYS A 233 8.74 7.82 16.16
C CYS A 233 8.23 7.19 14.87
N ALA A 234 8.09 7.93 13.75
CA ALA A 234 7.52 7.38 12.53
C ALA A 234 8.39 7.58 11.29
N ILE A 235 8.29 6.62 10.38
CA ILE A 235 8.76 6.65 9.00
C ILE A 235 7.55 6.44 8.12
N GLU A 236 7.33 7.29 7.11
CA GLU A 236 6.21 7.18 6.19
C GLU A 236 6.67 6.69 4.82
N ILE A 237 6.00 5.67 4.28
CA ILE A 237 6.31 5.06 2.99
C ILE A 237 5.16 5.35 2.04
N CYS A 238 5.47 5.97 0.90
CA CYS A 238 4.50 6.42 -0.09
C CYS A 238 4.72 5.76 -1.44
N SER A 239 3.63 5.50 -2.15
CA SER A 239 3.66 4.86 -3.46
C SER A 239 2.94 5.71 -4.51
N LEU A 240 3.62 6.00 -5.62
CA LEU A 240 2.96 6.58 -6.79
C LEU A 240 2.29 5.53 -7.68
N SER A 241 2.46 4.23 -7.36
CA SER A 241 1.83 3.14 -8.10
C SER A 241 0.32 3.26 -8.15
N LYS A 242 -0.32 3.56 -7.00
CA LYS A 242 -1.78 3.62 -6.89
C LYS A 242 -2.33 5.02 -7.08
N THR A 243 -1.54 6.02 -6.66
CA THR A 243 -1.90 7.44 -6.78
C THR A 243 -1.88 7.92 -8.23
N ALA A 244 -0.82 7.59 -8.97
CA ALA A 244 -0.53 8.18 -10.29
C ALA A 244 -0.22 7.16 -11.40
N GLY A 245 -0.46 5.86 -11.17
CA GLY A 245 -0.31 4.84 -12.21
C GLY A 245 1.12 4.32 -12.40
N PHE A 246 2.06 4.57 -11.50
CA PHE A 246 3.45 4.14 -11.63
C PHE A 246 3.68 2.65 -11.32
N THR A 247 2.70 1.79 -11.56
CA THR A 247 2.83 0.34 -11.31
C THR A 247 3.88 -0.33 -12.20
N GLY A 248 3.96 0.07 -13.47
CA GLY A 248 4.94 -0.45 -14.44
C GLY A 248 6.23 0.37 -14.53
N THR A 249 6.16 1.66 -14.23
CA THR A 249 7.31 2.59 -14.32
C THR A 249 8.11 2.69 -13.03
N ARG A 250 7.54 2.23 -11.92
CA ARG A 250 8.17 2.10 -10.60
C ARG A 250 8.66 3.42 -9.98
N LEU A 251 7.83 4.02 -9.11
CA LEU A 251 8.22 5.20 -8.33
C LEU A 251 7.47 5.23 -6.99
N GLY A 252 8.18 5.58 -5.95
CA GLY A 252 7.70 5.84 -4.60
C GLY A 252 8.64 6.78 -3.88
N TYR A 253 8.33 7.07 -2.65
CA TYR A 253 9.22 7.83 -1.78
C TYR A 253 8.96 7.51 -0.31
N THR A 254 9.94 7.78 0.52
CA THR A 254 9.89 7.59 1.96
C THR A 254 10.21 8.91 2.65
N ILE A 255 9.47 9.24 3.70
CA ILE A 255 9.77 10.40 4.56
C ILE A 255 10.37 9.88 5.87
N ILE A 256 11.58 10.33 6.16
CA ILE A 256 12.29 10.01 7.42
C ILE A 256 12.72 11.33 8.08
N PRO A 257 12.06 11.74 9.16
CA PRO A 257 12.40 12.98 9.85
C PRO A 257 13.84 13.01 10.35
N ALA A 258 14.48 14.16 10.23
CA ALA A 258 15.82 14.38 10.77
C ALA A 258 15.88 14.26 12.30
N THR A 259 14.73 14.31 12.97
CA THR A 259 14.61 14.18 14.43
C THR A 259 14.40 12.75 14.92
N LEU A 260 14.24 11.77 14.02
CA LEU A 260 14.03 10.37 14.41
C LEU A 260 15.38 9.74 14.79
N GLU A 261 15.52 9.45 16.08
CA GLU A 261 16.74 8.87 16.65
C GLU A 261 16.38 7.76 17.65
N ARG A 262 17.17 6.71 17.71
CA ARG A 262 17.16 5.69 18.75
C ARG A 262 18.59 5.31 19.10
N ASP A 263 18.88 5.20 20.39
CA ASP A 263 20.19 4.74 20.90
C ASP A 263 21.37 5.56 20.36
N GLY A 264 21.19 6.89 20.16
CA GLY A 264 22.19 7.76 19.59
C GLY A 264 22.42 7.59 18.08
N MET A 265 21.58 6.82 17.40
CA MET A 265 21.63 6.60 15.94
C MET A 265 20.47 7.30 15.25
N ASN A 266 20.77 8.20 14.31
CA ASN A 266 19.80 8.95 13.54
C ASN A 266 19.33 8.17 12.32
N PHE A 267 18.04 7.88 12.20
CA PHE A 267 17.46 7.06 11.11
C PHE A 267 17.58 7.73 9.74
N ASN A 268 17.47 9.05 9.64
CA ASN A 268 17.66 9.75 8.38
C ASN A 268 19.09 9.56 7.87
N ALA A 269 20.10 9.78 8.72
CA ALA A 269 21.51 9.57 8.36
C ALA A 269 21.81 8.10 8.01
N MET A 270 21.23 7.15 8.75
CA MET A 270 21.33 5.71 8.44
C MET A 270 20.73 5.40 7.07
N TRP A 271 19.59 6.01 6.73
CA TRP A 271 18.94 5.77 5.44
C TRP A 271 19.73 6.37 4.29
N VAL A 272 20.29 7.58 4.44
CA VAL A 272 21.26 8.15 3.48
C VAL A 272 22.39 7.13 3.23
N ARG A 273 22.98 6.58 4.29
CA ARG A 273 24.05 5.58 4.15
C ARG A 273 23.58 4.29 3.47
N ASN A 274 22.39 3.82 3.78
CA ASN A 274 21.79 2.64 3.14
C ASN A 274 21.63 2.89 1.62
N ARG A 275 21.02 4.02 1.23
CA ARG A 275 20.78 4.36 -0.20
C ARG A 275 22.12 4.51 -0.95
N THR A 276 23.06 5.25 -0.43
CA THR A 276 24.38 5.41 -1.08
C THR A 276 25.19 4.11 -1.20
N THR A 277 24.79 3.07 -0.47
CA THR A 277 25.45 1.75 -0.53
C THR A 277 24.72 0.77 -1.44
N LYS A 278 23.39 0.79 -1.46
CA LYS A 278 22.57 -0.27 -2.08
C LYS A 278 21.99 0.11 -3.43
N THR A 279 21.92 1.41 -3.77
CA THR A 279 21.34 1.87 -5.03
C THR A 279 22.21 2.94 -5.69
N ASN A 280 22.06 3.10 -6.99
CA ASN A 280 22.62 4.20 -7.77
C ASN A 280 21.54 5.24 -8.15
N GLY A 281 20.48 5.33 -7.36
CA GLY A 281 19.36 6.23 -7.59
C GLY A 281 18.33 5.71 -8.59
N VAL A 282 17.16 6.35 -8.61
CA VAL A 282 16.09 6.06 -9.54
C VAL A 282 16.36 6.76 -10.88
N SER A 283 15.92 6.13 -11.99
CA SER A 283 16.06 6.69 -13.34
C SER A 283 15.63 8.17 -13.40
N TYR A 284 16.47 9.02 -14.03
CA TYR A 284 16.17 10.42 -14.28
C TYR A 284 14.81 10.61 -14.98
N ILE A 285 14.57 9.85 -16.05
CA ILE A 285 13.34 9.93 -16.82
C ILE A 285 12.11 9.68 -15.93
N ILE A 286 12.18 8.67 -15.09
CA ILE A 286 11.07 8.33 -14.17
C ILE A 286 10.88 9.42 -13.12
N GLN A 287 11.95 10.00 -12.58
CA GLN A 287 11.86 11.10 -11.63
C GLN A 287 11.29 12.38 -12.28
N ARG A 288 11.57 12.66 -13.57
CA ARG A 288 10.92 13.76 -14.33
C ARG A 288 9.40 13.55 -14.40
N GLY A 289 8.95 12.32 -14.74
CA GLY A 289 7.54 11.96 -14.67
C GLY A 289 6.95 12.12 -13.27
N GLY A 290 7.70 11.69 -12.24
CA GLY A 290 7.31 11.84 -10.84
C GLY A 290 7.13 13.29 -10.40
N ALA A 291 7.99 14.20 -10.85
CA ALA A 291 7.86 15.63 -10.55
C ALA A 291 6.56 16.23 -11.12
N ALA A 292 6.08 15.74 -12.26
CA ALA A 292 4.81 16.17 -12.85
C ALA A 292 3.60 15.79 -12.01
N VAL A 293 3.68 14.71 -11.22
CA VAL A 293 2.62 14.29 -10.27
C VAL A 293 2.27 15.42 -9.31
N PHE A 294 3.26 16.18 -8.84
CA PHE A 294 3.11 17.22 -7.83
C PHE A 294 2.86 18.62 -8.41
N THR A 295 2.66 18.75 -9.74
CA THR A 295 2.19 19.99 -10.35
C THR A 295 0.68 20.12 -10.25
N ASP A 296 0.14 21.34 -10.32
CA ASP A 296 -1.32 21.56 -10.26
C ASP A 296 -2.06 20.81 -11.37
N GLU A 297 -1.50 20.78 -12.59
CA GLU A 297 -2.08 20.02 -13.71
C GLU A 297 -2.02 18.51 -13.47
N GLY A 298 -0.88 18.00 -12.98
CA GLY A 298 -0.73 16.59 -12.62
C GLY A 298 -1.71 16.17 -11.52
N GLN A 299 -1.83 16.96 -10.46
CA GLN A 299 -2.77 16.69 -9.35
C GLN A 299 -4.22 16.68 -9.84
N LYS A 300 -4.60 17.61 -10.72
CA LYS A 300 -5.95 17.64 -11.31
C LYS A 300 -6.25 16.36 -12.09
N GLN A 301 -5.37 15.97 -13.02
CA GLN A 301 -5.56 14.78 -13.86
C GLN A 301 -5.54 13.48 -13.05
N ILE A 302 -4.69 13.40 -12.03
CA ILE A 302 -4.65 12.27 -11.09
C ILE A 302 -5.96 12.17 -10.31
N HIS A 303 -6.48 13.31 -9.84
CA HIS A 303 -7.76 13.33 -9.13
C HIS A 303 -8.93 12.85 -10.02
N GLU A 304 -8.93 13.20 -11.31
CA GLU A 304 -9.90 12.69 -12.29
C GLU A 304 -9.83 11.15 -12.40
N ASN A 305 -8.62 10.58 -12.49
CA ASN A 305 -8.42 9.14 -12.53
C ASN A 305 -8.86 8.44 -11.22
N ILE A 306 -8.51 9.01 -10.07
CA ILE A 306 -8.92 8.49 -8.76
C ILE A 306 -10.44 8.49 -8.62
N ASN A 307 -11.13 9.52 -9.13
CA ASN A 307 -12.59 9.60 -9.11
C ASN A 307 -13.26 8.47 -9.90
N ILE A 308 -12.65 8.00 -11.00
CA ILE A 308 -13.13 6.82 -11.72
C ILE A 308 -13.09 5.59 -10.81
N TYR A 309 -11.97 5.35 -10.13
CA TYR A 309 -11.84 4.22 -9.20
C TYR A 309 -12.78 4.34 -8.00
N LYS A 310 -13.01 5.54 -7.47
CA LYS A 310 -13.99 5.76 -6.39
C LYS A 310 -15.41 5.45 -6.84
N ASN A 311 -15.78 5.83 -8.06
CA ASN A 311 -17.08 5.48 -8.62
C ASN A 311 -17.22 3.96 -8.80
N ASN A 312 -16.16 3.27 -9.19
CA ASN A 312 -16.14 1.81 -9.23
C ASN A 312 -16.38 1.19 -7.84
N ALA A 313 -15.68 1.70 -6.80
CA ALA A 313 -15.88 1.25 -5.43
C ALA A 313 -17.34 1.47 -4.98
N LYS A 314 -17.91 2.63 -5.30
CA LYS A 314 -19.32 2.94 -5.02
C LYS A 314 -20.28 1.95 -5.70
N THR A 315 -20.00 1.58 -6.96
CA THR A 315 -20.79 0.58 -7.69
C THR A 315 -20.75 -0.79 -7.02
N ILE A 316 -19.56 -1.23 -6.56
CA ILE A 316 -19.42 -2.48 -5.80
C ILE A 316 -20.20 -2.40 -4.48
N MET A 317 -20.03 -1.33 -3.71
CA MET A 317 -20.73 -1.12 -2.43
C MET A 317 -22.25 -1.17 -2.61
N GLN A 318 -22.79 -0.49 -3.64
CA GLN A 318 -24.23 -0.51 -3.94
C GLN A 318 -24.76 -1.91 -4.27
N ALA A 319 -23.96 -2.75 -4.95
CA ALA A 319 -24.35 -4.13 -5.23
C ALA A 319 -24.43 -4.96 -3.94
N LEU A 320 -23.49 -4.77 -3.01
CA LEU A 320 -23.48 -5.45 -1.71
C LEU A 320 -24.60 -4.98 -0.80
N ASP A 321 -24.90 -3.67 -0.77
CA ASP A 321 -26.02 -3.08 -0.05
C ASP A 321 -27.36 -3.69 -0.51
N ALA A 322 -27.53 -3.84 -1.83
CA ALA A 322 -28.76 -4.38 -2.43
C ALA A 322 -29.06 -5.84 -2.02
N VAL A 323 -28.06 -6.58 -1.58
CA VAL A 323 -28.18 -7.98 -1.12
C VAL A 323 -27.94 -8.16 0.38
N GLY A 324 -27.73 -7.05 1.12
CA GLY A 324 -27.57 -7.05 2.58
C GLY A 324 -26.28 -7.70 3.07
N ILE A 325 -25.21 -7.70 2.27
CA ILE A 325 -23.90 -8.21 2.67
C ILE A 325 -23.12 -7.14 3.42
N TRP A 326 -22.61 -7.51 4.58
CA TRP A 326 -21.74 -6.62 5.37
C TRP A 326 -20.39 -6.37 4.67
N TYR A 327 -19.94 -5.13 4.66
CA TYR A 327 -18.62 -4.73 4.16
C TYR A 327 -18.09 -3.50 4.89
N CYS A 328 -16.79 -3.22 4.72
CA CYS A 328 -16.12 -1.97 5.06
C CYS A 328 -15.18 -1.52 3.94
N GLY A 329 -14.59 -0.33 4.08
CA GLY A 329 -13.74 0.27 3.03
C GLY A 329 -14.54 0.89 1.88
N GLY A 330 -13.91 1.08 0.73
CA GLY A 330 -14.50 1.59 -0.52
C GLY A 330 -14.75 3.10 -0.57
N LYS A 331 -14.93 3.80 0.56
CA LYS A 331 -15.19 5.24 0.59
C LYS A 331 -13.91 6.08 0.49
N ASN A 332 -12.92 5.78 1.34
CA ASN A 332 -11.63 6.47 1.40
C ASN A 332 -10.47 5.54 1.01
N ALA A 333 -10.76 4.49 0.25
CA ALA A 333 -9.81 3.47 -0.17
C ALA A 333 -10.29 2.78 -1.45
N PRO A 334 -9.40 2.20 -2.24
CA PRO A 334 -9.78 1.46 -3.46
C PRO A 334 -10.27 0.03 -3.16
N TYR A 335 -10.28 -0.39 -1.90
CA TYR A 335 -10.66 -1.74 -1.50
C TYR A 335 -11.99 -1.75 -0.77
N VAL A 336 -12.84 -2.73 -1.14
CA VAL A 336 -14.06 -3.10 -0.46
C VAL A 336 -13.85 -4.48 0.15
N TRP A 337 -13.92 -4.55 1.46
CA TRP A 337 -13.71 -5.75 2.26
C TRP A 337 -15.04 -6.25 2.78
N MET A 338 -15.49 -7.39 2.26
CA MET A 338 -16.80 -7.93 2.57
C MET A 338 -16.72 -9.23 3.35
N LYS A 339 -17.77 -9.55 4.09
CA LYS A 339 -17.93 -10.88 4.72
C LYS A 339 -18.43 -11.88 3.68
N CYS A 340 -17.83 -13.06 3.63
CA CYS A 340 -18.31 -14.13 2.76
C CYS A 340 -19.75 -14.53 3.15
N PRO A 341 -20.65 -14.79 2.18
CA PRO A 341 -22.03 -15.14 2.47
C PRO A 341 -22.14 -16.56 3.04
N ASP A 342 -23.22 -16.82 3.79
CA ASP A 342 -23.66 -18.13 4.26
C ASP A 342 -22.59 -18.96 5.01
N GLY A 343 -21.58 -18.29 5.58
CA GLY A 343 -20.50 -18.93 6.31
C GLY A 343 -19.43 -19.58 5.43
N MET A 344 -19.41 -19.31 4.15
CA MET A 344 -18.38 -19.80 3.23
C MET A 344 -16.98 -19.37 3.68
N GLY A 345 -15.99 -20.23 3.49
CA GLY A 345 -14.59 -19.89 3.58
C GLY A 345 -14.15 -18.96 2.41
N SER A 346 -13.07 -18.24 2.59
CA SER A 346 -12.63 -17.23 1.61
C SER A 346 -12.23 -17.82 0.26
N TRP A 347 -11.60 -19.00 0.23
CA TRP A 347 -11.29 -19.72 -1.02
C TRP A 347 -12.50 -20.41 -1.64
N GLU A 348 -13.42 -20.93 -0.82
CA GLU A 348 -14.70 -21.48 -1.30
C GLU A 348 -15.51 -20.41 -2.02
N PHE A 349 -15.57 -19.21 -1.45
CA PHE A 349 -16.25 -18.08 -2.08
C PHE A 349 -15.54 -17.61 -3.36
N PHE A 350 -14.20 -17.67 -3.42
CA PHE A 350 -13.45 -17.41 -4.64
C PHE A 350 -13.86 -18.36 -5.77
N ASP A 351 -13.85 -19.67 -5.50
CA ASP A 351 -14.23 -20.68 -6.48
C ASP A 351 -15.71 -20.52 -6.89
N TYR A 352 -16.59 -20.23 -5.93
CA TYR A 352 -18.01 -19.98 -6.18
C TYR A 352 -18.25 -18.80 -7.14
N LEU A 353 -17.55 -17.69 -6.97
CA LEU A 353 -17.64 -16.53 -7.87
C LEU A 353 -17.07 -16.84 -9.27
N LEU A 354 -15.90 -17.48 -9.32
CA LEU A 354 -15.24 -17.79 -10.59
C LEU A 354 -16.08 -18.73 -11.45
N GLU A 355 -16.60 -19.80 -10.87
CA GLU A 355 -17.34 -20.85 -11.58
C GLU A 355 -18.72 -20.36 -12.05
N ASN A 356 -19.46 -19.64 -11.21
CA ASN A 356 -20.84 -19.26 -11.51
C ASN A 356 -20.96 -17.99 -12.33
N ILE A 357 -20.11 -16.98 -12.06
CA ILE A 357 -20.27 -15.64 -12.66
C ILE A 357 -18.99 -15.04 -13.26
N GLN A 358 -17.90 -15.79 -13.30
CA GLN A 358 -16.60 -15.36 -13.85
C GLN A 358 -16.05 -14.08 -13.23
N VAL A 359 -16.34 -13.85 -11.96
CA VAL A 359 -15.79 -12.73 -11.18
C VAL A 359 -14.66 -13.22 -10.29
N VAL A 360 -13.57 -12.46 -10.24
CA VAL A 360 -12.38 -12.76 -9.43
C VAL A 360 -12.12 -11.61 -8.48
N GLY A 361 -12.09 -11.91 -7.18
CA GLY A 361 -11.60 -11.05 -6.12
C GLY A 361 -10.40 -11.67 -5.42
N THR A 362 -10.14 -11.28 -4.18
CA THR A 362 -9.02 -11.81 -3.40
C THR A 362 -9.52 -12.46 -2.11
N PRO A 363 -9.26 -13.76 -1.90
CA PRO A 363 -9.60 -14.45 -0.66
C PRO A 363 -8.93 -13.81 0.56
N GLY A 364 -9.71 -13.61 1.61
CA GLY A 364 -9.24 -12.90 2.79
C GLY A 364 -8.20 -13.69 3.60
N GLU A 365 -8.26 -15.01 3.60
CA GLU A 365 -7.26 -15.88 4.26
C GLU A 365 -5.81 -15.56 3.82
N GLY A 366 -5.64 -15.10 2.58
CA GLY A 366 -4.33 -14.71 2.07
C GLY A 366 -3.71 -13.47 2.72
N PHE A 367 -4.48 -12.72 3.52
CA PHE A 367 -4.02 -11.56 4.28
C PHE A 367 -3.80 -11.87 5.77
N GLY A 368 -3.78 -13.14 6.15
CA GLY A 368 -3.63 -13.60 7.52
C GLY A 368 -4.87 -14.32 8.03
N LYS A 369 -4.76 -14.93 9.21
CA LYS A 369 -5.83 -15.76 9.80
C LYS A 369 -7.13 -14.98 10.04
N CYS A 370 -7.02 -13.71 10.41
CA CYS A 370 -8.17 -12.82 10.64
C CYS A 370 -8.92 -12.45 9.36
N GLY A 371 -8.35 -12.78 8.20
CA GLY A 371 -8.99 -12.59 6.90
C GLY A 371 -9.89 -13.75 6.47
N GLU A 372 -9.86 -14.90 7.18
CA GLU A 372 -10.73 -16.03 6.84
C GLU A 372 -12.21 -15.67 7.03
N GLY A 373 -13.05 -16.10 6.08
CA GLY A 373 -14.46 -15.73 6.03
C GLY A 373 -14.73 -14.32 5.49
N TYR A 374 -13.70 -13.64 5.00
CA TYR A 374 -13.78 -12.34 4.32
C TYR A 374 -13.22 -12.40 2.90
N PHE A 375 -13.55 -11.37 2.11
CA PHE A 375 -13.15 -11.29 0.72
C PHE A 375 -12.89 -9.84 0.30
N ARG A 376 -11.82 -9.57 -0.46
CA ARG A 376 -11.50 -8.24 -0.94
C ARG A 376 -11.86 -8.05 -2.40
N PHE A 377 -12.66 -7.02 -2.70
CA PHE A 377 -12.76 -6.46 -4.03
C PHE A 377 -11.91 -5.20 -4.17
N SER A 378 -11.36 -5.00 -5.37
CA SER A 378 -10.58 -3.84 -5.77
C SER A 378 -11.36 -3.03 -6.80
N SER A 379 -11.29 -1.72 -6.70
CA SER A 379 -11.97 -0.79 -7.62
C SER A 379 -11.12 -0.40 -8.85
N PHE A 380 -9.95 -0.98 -9.03
CA PHE A 380 -9.02 -0.63 -10.11
C PHE A 380 -9.39 -1.16 -11.50
N GLY A 381 -10.51 -1.83 -11.66
CA GLY A 381 -11.04 -2.29 -12.96
C GLY A 381 -11.52 -1.15 -13.87
N SER A 382 -11.86 -1.47 -15.12
CA SER A 382 -12.61 -0.52 -15.96
C SER A 382 -14.01 -0.28 -15.39
N PRO A 383 -14.62 0.89 -15.61
CA PRO A 383 -15.99 1.16 -15.18
C PRO A 383 -17.01 0.12 -15.71
N GLU A 384 -16.85 -0.26 -16.99
CA GLU A 384 -17.75 -1.22 -17.66
C GLU A 384 -17.65 -2.61 -17.03
N ASP A 385 -16.43 -3.12 -16.84
CA ASP A 385 -16.19 -4.42 -16.25
C ASP A 385 -16.60 -4.46 -14.76
N THR A 386 -16.39 -3.36 -14.06
CA THR A 386 -16.80 -3.23 -12.66
C THR A 386 -18.32 -3.22 -12.53
N ALA A 387 -19.04 -2.50 -13.39
CA ALA A 387 -20.50 -2.47 -13.39
C ALA A 387 -21.10 -3.84 -13.70
N GLU A 388 -20.58 -4.53 -14.71
CA GLU A 388 -21.03 -5.88 -15.08
C GLU A 388 -20.75 -6.88 -13.95
N ALA A 389 -19.54 -6.84 -13.36
CA ALA A 389 -19.20 -7.71 -12.23
C ALA A 389 -20.12 -7.46 -11.01
N ALA A 390 -20.37 -6.19 -10.68
CA ALA A 390 -21.26 -5.81 -9.57
C ALA A 390 -22.70 -6.30 -9.77
N GLU A 391 -23.23 -6.19 -10.99
CA GLU A 391 -24.58 -6.71 -11.30
C GLU A 391 -24.64 -8.25 -11.22
N ARG A 392 -23.60 -8.94 -11.69
CA ARG A 392 -23.48 -10.40 -11.56
C ARG A 392 -23.41 -10.84 -10.10
N ILE A 393 -22.62 -10.16 -9.27
CA ILE A 393 -22.52 -10.41 -7.82
C ILE A 393 -23.91 -10.24 -7.17
N LYS A 394 -24.58 -9.12 -7.45
CA LYS A 394 -25.90 -8.83 -6.92
C LYS A 394 -26.91 -9.92 -7.30
N ASN A 395 -26.92 -10.37 -8.55
CA ASN A 395 -27.84 -11.40 -9.03
C ASN A 395 -27.55 -12.79 -8.43
N LEU A 396 -26.25 -13.13 -8.26
CA LEU A 396 -25.84 -14.40 -7.66
C LEU A 396 -26.20 -14.47 -6.16
N LEU A 397 -26.02 -13.36 -5.42
CA LEU A 397 -26.20 -13.30 -3.97
C LEU A 397 -27.62 -12.86 -3.55
N LYS A 398 -28.49 -12.57 -4.49
CA LYS A 398 -29.90 -12.22 -4.22
C LYS A 398 -30.63 -13.45 -3.67
N LYS A 399 -31.11 -13.34 -2.42
CA LYS A 399 -31.94 -14.36 -1.76
C LYS A 399 -33.38 -14.29 -2.21
#